data_aae89c1572f68709af080a0408b933e6
#
_entry.id   aae89c1572f68709af080a0408b933e6
#
_cell.length_a   1.000
_cell.length_b   1.000
_cell.length_c   1.000
_cell.angle_alpha   90.00
_cell.angle_beta   90.00
_cell.angle_gamma   90.00
#
_symmetry.space_group_name_H-M   'P 1'
#
loop_
_entity.id
_entity.type
_entity.pdbx_description
1 polymer ?
#
loop_
_entity_poly.entity_id
_entity_poly.type
_entity_poly.pdbx_seq_one_letter_code
_entity_poly.pdbx_strand_id
1 'polypeptide(L)'
;MKEHNILGVILAGGKSSRFGSNKSLSKLANNKLIEHVINKIDTYFREILVVSNDSSLKIENQKIKIVKDCVEGYLGPLAGVLSAMKYANSFENKFKWIITFPCDTPFFEKLIIEKMIEKAATPKEKIYFIKDKIQRHNIFGLWSTSLEDILEEDLKNNFRKVDLWADKIGCNFIEKDIQNENEFLNINTKKDLEMAEKIYKKNDFI
;
A
#
# COMPACT_ATOMS: atom_id res chain seq x y z
N MET A 1 -17.13 11.16 14.47
CA MET A 1 -16.17 10.67 13.46
C MET A 1 -16.99 10.00 12.37
N LYS A 2 -16.89 10.43 11.10
CA LYS A 2 -17.56 9.75 10.00
C LYS A 2 -17.00 8.32 9.95
N GLU A 3 -17.87 7.31 9.96
CA GLU A 3 -17.45 5.94 9.72
C GLU A 3 -16.93 5.86 8.29
N HIS A 4 -15.62 5.89 8.16
CA HIS A 4 -14.99 5.72 6.86
C HIS A 4 -15.04 4.23 6.53
N ASN A 5 -15.88 3.86 5.54
CA ASN A 5 -15.90 2.51 4.95
C ASN A 5 -14.64 2.29 4.11
N ILE A 6 -13.47 2.56 4.71
CA ILE A 6 -12.15 2.50 4.06
C ILE A 6 -11.25 1.56 4.85
N LEU A 7 -10.68 0.58 4.17
CA LEU A 7 -9.68 -0.33 4.72
C LEU A 7 -8.28 0.16 4.37
N GLY A 8 -7.42 0.32 5.38
CA GLY A 8 -5.99 0.54 5.14
C GLY A 8 -5.32 -0.78 4.74
N VAL A 9 -4.51 -0.80 3.69
CA VAL A 9 -3.86 -2.01 3.17
C VAL A 9 -2.37 -1.79 3.00
N ILE A 10 -1.56 -2.65 3.62
CA ILE A 10 -0.12 -2.67 3.40
C ILE A 10 0.22 -3.84 2.49
N LEU A 11 0.78 -3.54 1.31
CA LEU A 11 1.27 -4.55 0.40
C LEU A 11 2.70 -4.93 0.77
N ALA A 12 2.84 -6.08 1.43
CA ALA A 12 4.12 -6.63 1.90
C ALA A 12 4.51 -7.91 1.14
N GLY A 13 3.87 -8.14 -0.02
CA GLY A 13 4.19 -9.22 -0.95
C GLY A 13 5.33 -8.83 -1.90
N GLY A 14 6.14 -9.81 -2.29
CA GLY A 14 7.19 -9.65 -3.30
C GLY A 14 8.33 -10.63 -3.07
N LYS A 15 8.96 -11.07 -4.19
CA LYS A 15 10.20 -11.84 -4.12
C LYS A 15 11.32 -10.89 -3.70
N SER A 16 11.65 -10.84 -2.40
CA SER A 16 12.78 -10.06 -1.86
C SER A 16 14.16 -10.57 -2.33
N SER A 17 14.24 -11.10 -3.56
CA SER A 17 15.42 -11.79 -4.10
C SER A 17 16.70 -10.94 -4.13
N ARG A 18 16.55 -9.62 -4.21
CA ARG A 18 17.68 -8.68 -4.22
C ARG A 18 18.15 -8.27 -2.82
N PHE A 19 17.34 -8.53 -1.80
CA PHE A 19 17.66 -8.16 -0.42
C PHE A 19 18.37 -9.29 0.34
N GLY A 20 18.28 -10.54 -0.15
CA GLY A 20 18.86 -11.72 0.48
C GLY A 20 18.16 -12.19 1.77
N SER A 21 17.11 -11.47 2.19
CA SER A 21 16.26 -11.77 3.35
C SER A 21 14.88 -11.15 3.12
N ASN A 22 13.90 -11.47 3.98
CA ASN A 22 12.57 -10.87 3.88
C ASN A 22 12.63 -9.36 4.12
N LYS A 23 12.38 -8.59 3.07
CA LYS A 23 12.49 -7.13 3.04
C LYS A 23 11.59 -6.44 4.06
N SER A 24 10.36 -6.93 4.26
CA SER A 24 9.39 -6.33 5.20
C SER A 24 9.86 -6.40 6.66
N LEU A 25 10.74 -7.38 6.97
CA LEU A 25 11.34 -7.59 8.28
C LEU A 25 12.68 -6.87 8.46
N SER A 26 13.22 -6.25 7.40
CA SER A 26 14.46 -5.48 7.51
C SER A 26 14.24 -4.27 8.41
N LYS A 27 15.22 -3.99 9.27
CA LYS A 27 15.14 -2.90 10.23
C LYS A 27 15.69 -1.62 9.64
N LEU A 28 14.95 -0.54 9.78
CA LEU A 28 15.37 0.84 9.63
C LEU A 28 15.42 1.43 11.04
N ALA A 29 16.59 1.81 11.52
CA ALA A 29 16.83 2.10 12.92
C ALA A 29 16.38 0.92 13.82
N ASN A 30 15.48 1.13 14.77
CA ASN A 30 15.04 0.09 15.72
C ASN A 30 13.79 -0.69 15.26
N ASN A 31 13.09 -0.25 14.25
CA ASN A 31 11.82 -0.81 13.81
C ASN A 31 11.93 -1.48 12.43
N LYS A 32 11.10 -2.50 12.17
CA LYS A 32 10.97 -3.09 10.84
C LYS A 32 10.37 -2.08 9.86
N LEU A 33 10.70 -2.19 8.56
CA LEU A 33 10.13 -1.29 7.53
C LEU A 33 8.61 -1.25 7.57
N ILE A 34 7.96 -2.39 7.71
CA ILE A 34 6.51 -2.47 7.82
C ILE A 34 5.95 -1.74 9.06
N GLU A 35 6.69 -1.75 10.18
CA GLU A 35 6.28 -1.08 11.42
C GLU A 35 6.29 0.44 11.26
N HIS A 36 7.23 0.99 10.49
CA HIS A 36 7.23 2.41 10.13
C HIS A 36 5.98 2.82 9.36
N VAL A 37 5.56 1.99 8.41
CA VAL A 37 4.32 2.24 7.64
C VAL A 37 3.10 2.12 8.54
N ILE A 38 3.01 1.06 9.36
CA ILE A 38 1.92 0.86 10.31
C ILE A 38 1.75 2.08 11.23
N ASN A 39 2.84 2.54 11.84
CA ASN A 39 2.82 3.68 12.77
C ASN A 39 2.32 4.98 12.12
N LYS A 40 2.50 5.14 10.80
CA LYS A 40 1.99 6.30 10.06
C LYS A 40 0.49 6.22 9.80
N ILE A 41 -0.05 5.01 9.56
CA ILE A 41 -1.44 4.84 9.12
C ILE A 41 -2.40 4.42 10.24
N ASP A 42 -1.90 3.93 11.37
CA ASP A 42 -2.70 3.31 12.44
C ASP A 42 -3.83 4.21 12.99
N THR A 43 -3.60 5.52 13.06
CA THR A 43 -4.60 6.47 13.57
C THR A 43 -5.71 6.81 12.57
N TYR A 44 -5.53 6.50 11.29
CA TYR A 44 -6.46 6.85 10.21
C TYR A 44 -7.48 5.75 9.93
N PHE A 45 -7.17 4.50 10.26
CA PHE A 45 -8.01 3.35 9.93
C PHE A 45 -8.46 2.61 11.18
N ARG A 46 -9.70 2.11 11.16
CA ARG A 46 -10.24 1.22 12.21
C ARG A 46 -9.66 -0.18 12.09
N GLU A 47 -9.29 -0.57 10.88
CA GLU A 47 -8.71 -1.86 10.56
C GLU A 47 -7.65 -1.70 9.45
N ILE A 48 -6.57 -2.42 9.59
CA ILE A 48 -5.46 -2.45 8.64
C ILE A 48 -5.26 -3.90 8.19
N LEU A 49 -5.22 -4.10 6.89
CA LEU A 49 -4.89 -5.39 6.29
C LEU A 49 -3.44 -5.38 5.81
N VAL A 50 -2.69 -6.39 6.19
CA VAL A 50 -1.37 -6.66 5.64
C VAL A 50 -1.47 -7.85 4.70
N VAL A 51 -1.18 -7.62 3.41
CA VAL A 51 -1.12 -8.70 2.42
C VAL A 51 0.33 -9.18 2.32
N SER A 52 0.59 -10.40 2.79
CA SER A 52 1.93 -10.97 2.82
C SER A 52 1.91 -12.50 2.69
N ASN A 53 2.81 -13.03 1.87
CA ASN A 53 3.02 -14.49 1.75
C ASN A 53 4.04 -15.02 2.78
N ASP A 54 4.57 -14.15 3.62
CA ASP A 54 5.51 -14.53 4.68
C ASP A 54 4.77 -15.05 5.91
N SER A 55 4.84 -16.35 6.13
CA SER A 55 4.25 -17.01 7.30
C SER A 55 4.94 -16.67 8.62
N SER A 56 6.14 -16.11 8.59
CA SER A 56 6.89 -15.69 9.79
C SER A 56 6.52 -14.29 10.27
N LEU A 57 5.79 -13.52 9.46
CA LEU A 57 5.35 -12.18 9.82
C LEU A 57 4.30 -12.24 10.93
N LYS A 58 4.65 -11.70 12.08
CA LYS A 58 3.75 -11.55 13.24
C LYS A 58 3.72 -10.08 13.63
N ILE A 59 2.51 -9.57 13.86
CA ILE A 59 2.24 -8.19 14.27
C ILE A 59 1.23 -8.24 15.42
N GLU A 60 1.65 -7.80 16.59
CA GLU A 60 0.81 -7.79 17.80
C GLU A 60 0.01 -6.48 17.86
N ASN A 61 -1.05 -6.39 17.06
CA ASN A 61 -1.98 -5.27 17.07
C ASN A 61 -3.37 -5.78 16.64
N GLN A 62 -4.39 -5.58 17.48
CA GLN A 62 -5.75 -6.09 17.25
C GLN A 62 -6.43 -5.52 16.00
N LYS A 63 -6.04 -4.31 15.58
CA LYS A 63 -6.55 -3.69 14.34
C LYS A 63 -5.96 -4.30 13.08
N ILE A 64 -4.86 -5.07 13.18
CA ILE A 64 -4.15 -5.58 12.02
C ILE A 64 -4.57 -7.01 11.74
N LYS A 65 -4.94 -7.26 10.49
CA LYS A 65 -5.18 -8.60 9.95
C LYS A 65 -4.12 -8.91 8.90
N ILE A 66 -3.65 -10.15 8.87
CA ILE A 66 -2.66 -10.60 7.88
C ILE A 66 -3.34 -11.64 7.01
N VAL A 67 -3.28 -11.44 5.70
CA VAL A 67 -3.77 -12.39 4.69
C VAL A 67 -2.67 -12.69 3.67
N LYS A 68 -2.77 -13.85 3.03
CA LYS A 68 -1.91 -14.19 1.89
C LYS A 68 -2.51 -13.69 0.58
N ASP A 69 -1.68 -13.58 -0.45
CA ASP A 69 -2.18 -13.39 -1.81
C ASP A 69 -3.17 -14.52 -2.17
N CYS A 70 -4.34 -14.13 -2.68
CA CYS A 70 -5.36 -15.08 -3.09
C CYS A 70 -5.04 -15.77 -4.43
N VAL A 71 -4.01 -15.32 -5.13
CA VAL A 71 -3.55 -15.86 -6.41
C VAL A 71 -2.12 -16.37 -6.25
N GLU A 72 -1.91 -17.65 -6.57
CA GLU A 72 -0.57 -18.25 -6.53
C GLU A 72 0.33 -17.67 -7.65
N GLY A 73 1.64 -17.67 -7.42
CA GLY A 73 2.63 -17.37 -8.47
C GLY A 73 3.23 -15.99 -8.45
N TYR A 74 3.07 -15.18 -7.40
CA TYR A 74 3.67 -13.84 -7.27
C TYR A 74 3.31 -12.93 -8.46
N LEU A 75 2.04 -12.70 -8.68
CA LEU A 75 1.53 -11.96 -9.84
C LEU A 75 1.69 -10.42 -9.74
N GLY A 76 2.53 -9.95 -8.83
CA GLY A 76 2.80 -8.52 -8.61
C GLY A 76 1.77 -7.83 -7.71
N PRO A 77 1.81 -6.50 -7.62
CA PRO A 77 0.98 -5.76 -6.66
C PRO A 77 -0.53 -5.91 -6.87
N LEU A 78 -1.01 -6.14 -8.09
CA LEU A 78 -2.45 -6.33 -8.36
C LEU A 78 -3.04 -7.56 -7.68
N ALA A 79 -2.25 -8.63 -7.46
CA ALA A 79 -2.70 -9.79 -6.70
C ALA A 79 -2.97 -9.42 -5.23
N GLY A 80 -2.10 -8.62 -4.64
CA GLY A 80 -2.31 -8.09 -3.29
C GLY A 80 -3.51 -7.14 -3.21
N VAL A 81 -3.74 -6.31 -4.23
CA VAL A 81 -4.93 -5.45 -4.32
C VAL A 81 -6.20 -6.30 -4.41
N LEU A 82 -6.21 -7.36 -5.25
CA LEU A 82 -7.34 -8.28 -5.34
C LEU A 82 -7.60 -8.99 -3.99
N SER A 83 -6.56 -9.46 -3.32
CA SER A 83 -6.69 -10.10 -2.00
C SER A 83 -7.33 -9.17 -0.97
N ALA A 84 -6.95 -7.88 -1.02
CA ALA A 84 -7.53 -6.87 -0.15
C ALA A 84 -8.99 -6.55 -0.52
N MET A 85 -9.36 -6.51 -1.81
CA MET A 85 -10.75 -6.34 -2.24
C MET A 85 -11.62 -7.52 -1.80
N LYS A 86 -11.16 -8.76 -1.98
CA LYS A 86 -11.85 -9.96 -1.50
C LYS A 86 -12.07 -9.95 0.01
N TYR A 87 -11.04 -9.55 0.76
CA TYR A 87 -11.18 -9.38 2.20
C TYR A 87 -12.22 -8.31 2.54
N ALA A 88 -12.15 -7.15 1.90
CA ALA A 88 -13.09 -6.05 2.13
C ALA A 88 -14.55 -6.45 1.84
N ASN A 89 -14.79 -7.19 0.76
CA ASN A 89 -16.11 -7.63 0.32
C ASN A 89 -16.63 -8.87 1.07
N SER A 90 -15.77 -9.59 1.82
CA SER A 90 -16.23 -10.72 2.67
C SER A 90 -17.12 -10.27 3.84
N PHE A 91 -17.20 -8.97 4.11
CA PHE A 91 -18.05 -8.37 5.14
C PHE A 91 -19.12 -7.50 4.48
N GLU A 92 -20.40 -7.79 4.70
CA GLU A 92 -21.50 -7.03 4.12
C GLU A 92 -21.33 -5.52 4.36
N ASN A 93 -21.12 -4.77 3.25
CA ASN A 93 -21.03 -3.29 3.23
C ASN A 93 -20.02 -2.63 4.19
N LYS A 94 -19.06 -3.39 4.74
CA LYS A 94 -18.11 -2.81 5.70
C LYS A 94 -17.11 -1.86 5.05
N PHE A 95 -16.54 -2.24 3.88
CA PHE A 95 -15.56 -1.41 3.19
C PHE A 95 -15.95 -1.21 1.72
N LYS A 96 -16.09 0.05 1.32
CA LYS A 96 -16.34 0.44 -0.09
C LYS A 96 -15.04 0.78 -0.82
N TRP A 97 -13.99 1.07 -0.05
CA TRP A 97 -12.70 1.52 -0.54
C TRP A 97 -11.57 0.82 0.19
N ILE A 98 -10.49 0.60 -0.51
CA ILE A 98 -9.20 0.26 0.09
C ILE A 98 -8.19 1.35 -0.27
N ILE A 99 -7.29 1.68 0.67
CA ILE A 99 -6.13 2.53 0.42
C ILE A 99 -4.88 1.68 0.60
N THR A 100 -4.07 1.57 -0.46
CA THR A 100 -2.86 0.73 -0.46
C THR A 100 -1.60 1.55 -0.19
N PHE A 101 -0.70 0.94 0.57
CA PHE A 101 0.63 1.46 0.92
C PHE A 101 1.68 0.38 0.68
N PRO A 102 2.83 0.70 0.07
CA PRO A 102 3.94 -0.24 0.00
C PRO A 102 4.64 -0.34 1.36
N CYS A 103 5.04 -1.55 1.77
CA CYS A 103 5.73 -1.76 3.05
C CYS A 103 7.18 -1.22 3.07
N ASP A 104 7.71 -0.87 1.93
CA ASP A 104 9.11 -0.52 1.69
C ASP A 104 9.36 0.97 1.37
N THR A 105 8.35 1.81 1.55
CA THR A 105 8.43 3.26 1.34
C THR A 105 8.01 3.99 2.62
N PRO A 106 8.86 4.01 3.66
CA PRO A 106 8.45 4.46 4.99
C PRO A 106 8.38 5.98 5.16
N PHE A 107 8.90 6.77 4.21
CA PHE A 107 9.06 8.22 4.40
C PHE A 107 7.89 9.07 3.89
N PHE A 108 6.86 8.48 3.29
CA PHE A 108 5.71 9.24 2.78
C PHE A 108 5.04 10.09 3.86
N GLU A 109 4.49 11.23 3.48
CA GLU A 109 3.82 12.15 4.39
C GLU A 109 2.37 11.72 4.69
N LYS A 110 1.92 11.97 5.91
CA LYS A 110 0.55 11.66 6.35
C LYS A 110 -0.52 12.39 5.54
N LEU A 111 -0.22 13.56 4.99
CA LEU A 111 -1.10 14.32 4.11
C LEU A 111 -1.62 13.50 2.92
N ILE A 112 -0.85 12.52 2.44
CA ILE A 112 -1.29 11.58 1.39
C ILE A 112 -2.54 10.81 1.82
N ILE A 113 -2.55 10.32 3.07
CA ILE A 113 -3.66 9.55 3.63
C ILE A 113 -4.91 10.43 3.69
N GLU A 114 -4.76 11.64 4.20
CA GLU A 114 -5.86 12.62 4.36
C GLU A 114 -6.49 12.95 3.01
N LYS A 115 -5.67 13.24 2.00
CA LYS A 115 -6.14 13.50 0.63
C LYS A 115 -6.88 12.32 0.01
N MET A 116 -6.40 11.08 0.24
CA MET A 116 -7.09 9.88 -0.26
C MET A 116 -8.43 9.66 0.45
N ILE A 117 -8.50 9.85 1.78
CA ILE A 117 -9.73 9.74 2.56
C ILE A 117 -10.75 10.80 2.10
N GLU A 118 -10.31 12.03 1.90
CA GLU A 118 -11.15 13.11 1.38
C GLU A 118 -11.70 12.76 -0.01
N LYS A 119 -10.84 12.21 -0.88
CA LYS A 119 -11.25 11.79 -2.21
C LYS A 119 -12.28 10.65 -2.18
N ALA A 120 -12.16 9.72 -1.25
CA ALA A 120 -13.12 8.63 -1.08
C ALA A 120 -14.53 9.12 -0.64
N ALA A 121 -14.63 10.30 -0.03
CA ALA A 121 -15.91 10.88 0.37
C ALA A 121 -16.70 11.45 -0.82
N THR A 122 -16.01 11.90 -1.89
CA THR A 122 -16.62 12.50 -3.08
C THR A 122 -15.99 11.95 -4.37
N PRO A 123 -16.07 10.62 -4.60
CA PRO A 123 -15.36 10.00 -5.71
C PRO A 123 -16.07 10.29 -7.03
N LYS A 124 -15.27 10.54 -8.07
CA LYS A 124 -15.73 10.62 -9.47
C LYS A 124 -15.28 9.39 -10.28
N GLU A 125 -14.21 8.74 -9.83
CA GLU A 125 -13.63 7.56 -10.45
C GLU A 125 -13.53 6.43 -9.44
N LYS A 126 -13.20 5.24 -9.93
CA LYS A 126 -13.03 4.03 -9.10
C LYS A 126 -11.60 3.80 -8.64
N ILE A 127 -10.63 4.49 -9.25
CA ILE A 127 -9.20 4.38 -8.93
C ILE A 127 -8.60 5.78 -8.88
N TYR A 128 -7.79 6.04 -7.84
CA TYR A 128 -6.97 7.25 -7.73
C TYR A 128 -5.57 6.87 -7.27
N PHE A 129 -4.56 7.51 -7.86
CA PHE A 129 -3.17 7.40 -7.45
C PHE A 129 -2.62 8.74 -7.00
N ILE A 130 -1.63 8.70 -6.12
CA ILE A 130 -0.80 9.87 -5.85
C ILE A 130 0.08 10.11 -7.08
N LYS A 131 0.14 11.37 -7.50
CA LYS A 131 1.00 11.83 -8.58
C LYS A 131 1.74 13.08 -8.15
N ASP A 132 3.04 13.10 -8.37
CA ASP A 132 3.86 14.29 -8.28
C ASP A 132 4.15 14.88 -9.68
N LYS A 133 5.01 15.89 -9.75
CA LYS A 133 5.41 16.53 -11.00
C LYS A 133 6.20 15.62 -11.95
N ILE A 134 6.78 14.53 -11.43
CA ILE A 134 7.69 13.65 -12.17
C ILE A 134 6.98 12.37 -12.58
N GLN A 135 6.23 11.74 -11.63
CA GLN A 135 5.67 10.41 -11.84
C GLN A 135 4.41 10.16 -11.02
N ARG A 136 3.73 9.07 -11.36
CA ARG A 136 2.65 8.50 -10.56
C ARG A 136 3.16 7.38 -9.64
N HIS A 137 2.62 7.31 -8.43
CA HIS A 137 2.97 6.33 -7.41
C HIS A 137 1.87 5.28 -7.30
N ASN A 138 1.87 4.32 -8.22
CA ASN A 138 0.77 3.38 -8.44
C ASN A 138 0.43 2.46 -7.25
N ILE A 139 1.31 2.36 -6.23
CA ILE A 139 1.04 1.57 -5.02
C ILE A 139 0.40 2.43 -3.93
N PHE A 140 0.58 3.75 -3.96
CA PHE A 140 -0.19 4.69 -3.16
C PHE A 140 -1.53 4.95 -3.86
N GLY A 141 -2.47 4.01 -3.71
CA GLY A 141 -3.72 3.99 -4.46
C GLY A 141 -4.95 3.92 -3.58
N LEU A 142 -5.99 4.63 -3.99
CA LEU A 142 -7.35 4.50 -3.51
C LEU A 142 -8.14 3.70 -4.55
N TRP A 143 -8.75 2.59 -4.15
CA TRP A 143 -9.41 1.66 -5.05
C TRP A 143 -10.82 1.32 -4.56
N SER A 144 -11.79 1.38 -5.44
CA SER A 144 -13.15 0.89 -5.14
C SER A 144 -13.16 -0.63 -5.07
N THR A 145 -13.76 -1.17 -4.00
CA THR A 145 -13.92 -2.63 -3.84
C THR A 145 -14.86 -3.24 -4.88
N SER A 146 -15.66 -2.42 -5.57
CA SER A 146 -16.53 -2.84 -6.68
C SER A 146 -15.76 -3.33 -7.92
N LEU A 147 -14.44 -3.19 -7.95
CA LEU A 147 -13.58 -3.63 -9.05
C LEU A 147 -13.10 -5.08 -8.90
N GLU A 148 -13.47 -5.78 -7.82
CA GLU A 148 -12.99 -7.12 -7.49
C GLU A 148 -13.12 -8.10 -8.66
N ASP A 149 -14.33 -8.28 -9.19
CA ASP A 149 -14.60 -9.26 -10.24
C ASP A 149 -13.81 -8.97 -11.52
N ILE A 150 -13.76 -7.69 -11.91
CA ILE A 150 -13.02 -7.25 -13.11
C ILE A 150 -11.52 -7.51 -12.92
N LEU A 151 -10.98 -7.19 -11.74
CA LEU A 151 -9.56 -7.42 -11.45
C LEU A 151 -9.22 -8.91 -11.41
N GLU A 152 -10.10 -9.73 -10.85
CA GLU A 152 -9.91 -11.18 -10.81
C GLU A 152 -9.88 -11.79 -12.21
N GLU A 153 -10.80 -11.39 -13.08
CA GLU A 153 -10.85 -11.85 -14.47
C GLU A 153 -9.59 -11.42 -15.25
N ASP A 154 -9.20 -10.15 -15.11
CA ASP A 154 -8.01 -9.62 -15.79
C ASP A 154 -6.72 -10.30 -15.32
N LEU A 155 -6.59 -10.61 -14.03
CA LEU A 155 -5.45 -11.36 -13.51
C LEU A 155 -5.40 -12.80 -14.03
N LYS A 156 -6.55 -13.49 -14.18
CA LYS A 156 -6.65 -14.80 -14.83
C LYS A 156 -6.19 -14.73 -16.31
N ASN A 157 -6.42 -13.60 -16.96
CA ASN A 157 -5.97 -13.31 -18.33
C ASN A 157 -4.54 -12.74 -18.39
N ASN A 158 -3.74 -12.91 -17.33
CA ASN A 158 -2.34 -12.47 -17.21
C ASN A 158 -2.12 -10.96 -17.30
N PHE A 159 -3.13 -10.16 -17.03
CA PHE A 159 -2.97 -8.71 -16.93
C PHE A 159 -2.36 -8.33 -15.56
N ARG A 160 -1.09 -7.90 -15.50
CA ARG A 160 -0.34 -7.82 -14.23
C ARG A 160 0.24 -6.44 -13.92
N LYS A 161 0.31 -5.55 -14.91
CA LYS A 161 0.91 -4.23 -14.74
C LYS A 161 -0.13 -3.25 -14.18
N VAL A 162 0.17 -2.69 -13.02
CA VAL A 162 -0.73 -1.77 -12.30
C VAL A 162 -1.11 -0.56 -13.13
N ASP A 163 -0.13 0.06 -13.77
CA ASP A 163 -0.29 1.23 -14.62
C ASP A 163 -1.24 0.96 -15.79
N LEU A 164 -0.97 -0.10 -16.54
CA LEU A 164 -1.78 -0.46 -17.70
C LEU A 164 -3.19 -0.89 -17.31
N TRP A 165 -3.34 -1.60 -16.19
CA TRP A 165 -4.65 -2.01 -15.72
C TRP A 165 -5.50 -0.81 -15.28
N ALA A 166 -4.91 0.10 -14.54
CA ALA A 166 -5.61 1.30 -14.10
C ALA A 166 -5.98 2.21 -15.28
N ASP A 167 -5.11 2.32 -16.29
CA ASP A 167 -5.41 3.07 -17.53
C ASP A 167 -6.56 2.41 -18.32
N LYS A 168 -6.63 1.07 -18.35
CA LYS A 168 -7.73 0.31 -18.95
C LYS A 168 -9.07 0.58 -18.27
N ILE A 169 -9.09 0.59 -16.93
CA ILE A 169 -10.31 0.78 -16.12
C ILE A 169 -10.75 2.25 -16.11
N GLY A 170 -9.83 3.16 -16.25
CA GLY A 170 -9.97 4.59 -15.97
C GLY A 170 -9.54 4.91 -14.54
N CYS A 171 -8.58 5.81 -14.42
CA CYS A 171 -8.10 6.30 -13.12
C CYS A 171 -7.91 7.80 -13.15
N ASN A 172 -7.87 8.39 -11.97
CA ASN A 172 -7.56 9.81 -11.80
C ASN A 172 -6.42 9.97 -10.78
N PHE A 173 -5.93 11.19 -10.61
CA PHE A 173 -4.77 11.47 -9.79
C PHE A 173 -5.12 12.43 -8.66
N ILE A 174 -4.42 12.25 -7.55
CA ILE A 174 -4.36 13.17 -6.42
C ILE A 174 -3.00 13.84 -6.51
N GLU A 175 -2.98 15.07 -6.98
CA GLU A 175 -1.74 15.83 -7.16
C GLU A 175 -1.12 16.17 -5.79
N LYS A 176 0.20 15.97 -5.70
CA LYS A 176 0.98 16.32 -4.53
C LYS A 176 2.30 16.95 -4.91
N ASP A 177 2.54 18.14 -4.37
CA ASP A 177 3.87 18.73 -4.40
C ASP A 177 4.77 18.01 -3.39
N ILE A 178 5.88 17.45 -3.88
CA ILE A 178 6.89 16.82 -3.04
C ILE A 178 7.62 17.91 -2.28
N GLN A 179 7.58 17.84 -0.94
CA GLN A 179 8.32 18.71 -0.04
C GLN A 179 9.71 18.15 0.28
N ASN A 180 9.84 16.81 0.22
CA ASN A 180 11.07 16.09 0.51
C ASN A 180 11.32 15.08 -0.62
N GLU A 181 12.45 15.18 -1.29
CA GLU A 181 12.86 14.29 -2.40
C GLU A 181 12.88 12.80 -2.03
N ASN A 182 13.00 12.50 -0.73
CA ASN A 182 13.03 11.13 -0.21
C ASN A 182 11.65 10.58 0.16
N GLU A 183 10.58 11.36 -0.01
CA GLU A 183 9.23 10.98 0.43
C GLU A 183 8.78 9.62 -0.13
N PHE A 184 9.10 9.36 -1.39
CA PHE A 184 8.75 8.11 -2.06
C PHE A 184 9.96 7.18 -2.27
N LEU A 185 11.01 7.34 -1.45
CA LEU A 185 12.17 6.45 -1.49
C LEU A 185 11.75 5.00 -1.21
N ASN A 186 11.93 4.15 -2.20
CA ASN A 186 11.65 2.72 -2.11
C ASN A 186 12.93 1.96 -1.72
N ILE A 187 12.91 1.29 -0.57
CA ILE A 187 14.05 0.56 -0.01
C ILE A 187 14.07 -0.86 -0.58
N ASN A 188 14.77 -1.07 -1.70
CA ASN A 188 14.83 -2.34 -2.44
C ASN A 188 16.13 -3.12 -2.25
N THR A 189 17.20 -2.46 -1.78
CA THR A 189 18.54 -3.02 -1.63
C THR A 189 19.14 -2.63 -0.27
N LYS A 190 20.23 -3.30 0.11
CA LYS A 190 21.01 -2.88 1.29
C LYS A 190 21.54 -1.45 1.19
N LYS A 191 21.92 -1.03 -0.03
CA LYS A 191 22.37 0.35 -0.28
C LYS A 191 21.24 1.36 -0.06
N ASP A 192 20.01 1.03 -0.48
CA ASP A 192 18.86 1.89 -0.20
C ASP A 192 18.58 1.98 1.31
N LEU A 193 18.77 0.86 2.04
CA LEU A 193 18.61 0.85 3.48
C LEU A 193 19.66 1.73 4.18
N GLU A 194 20.92 1.66 3.78
CA GLU A 194 21.99 2.53 4.29
C GLU A 194 21.70 4.00 4.02
N MET A 195 21.16 4.32 2.84
CA MET A 195 20.70 5.67 2.50
C MET A 195 19.53 6.08 3.40
N ALA A 196 18.55 5.21 3.57
CA ALA A 196 17.39 5.44 4.42
C ALA A 196 17.79 5.69 5.89
N GLU A 197 18.79 4.96 6.41
CA GLU A 197 19.32 5.19 7.76
C GLU A 197 19.95 6.58 7.92
N LYS A 198 20.66 7.06 6.91
CA LYS A 198 21.23 8.42 6.92
C LYS A 198 20.14 9.49 6.93
N ILE A 199 19.09 9.29 6.10
CA ILE A 199 17.92 10.18 6.04
C ILE A 199 17.19 10.19 7.38
N TYR A 200 16.96 9.00 7.97
CA TYR A 200 16.27 8.85 9.24
C TYR A 200 16.97 9.58 10.37
N LYS A 201 18.30 9.46 10.46
CA LYS A 201 19.12 10.15 11.45
C LYS A 201 19.16 11.69 11.27
N LYS A 202 19.12 12.16 10.00
CA LYS A 202 19.22 13.60 9.67
C LYS A 202 17.92 14.37 9.95
N ASN A 203 16.78 13.69 9.90
CA ASN A 203 15.46 14.32 10.01
C ASN A 203 14.82 14.19 11.40
N ASP A 204 15.60 13.82 12.44
CA ASP A 204 15.11 13.65 13.82
C ASP A 204 13.76 12.93 13.91
N PHE A 205 13.57 11.86 13.10
CA PHE A 205 12.43 10.95 13.25
C PHE A 205 12.57 10.07 14.51
N ILE A 206 13.00 10.69 15.61
CA ILE A 206 13.16 10.06 16.93
C ILE A 206 11.92 10.35 17.77
#